data_c8b969b2458c5c098409c78b2774a8c9
#
_entry.id   c8b969b2458c5c098409c78b2774a8c9
#
_cell.length_a   1.000
_cell.length_b   1.000
_cell.length_c   1.000
_cell.angle_alpha   90.00
_cell.angle_beta   90.00
_cell.angle_gamma   90.00
#
_symmetry.space_group_name_H-M   'P 1'
#
loop_
_entity.id
_entity.type
_entity.pdbx_description
1 polymer ?
#
loop_
_entity_poly.entity_id
_entity_poly.type
_entity_poly.pdbx_seq_one_letter_code
_entity_poly.pdbx_strand_id
1 'polypeptide(L)'
;STIKSITFKEGRSGNLAFVCVRHEISNLHGLAISEEHDIVYRSHAPADTSPPLSKPAPKNCDFSKSVNPDPVLLFRYSALTFNGHRIHYDRDYVTQEEGYPGLIVHGPLLATLMIKLFADHFPEKQLTKFEFTAMEPVFDLDPFRVCGLNPNKKNAAELWIKNHTGSLCMK
;
A
#
# COMPACT_ATOMS: atom_id res chain seq x y z
N SER A 1 5.93 -14.73 -16.75
CA SER A 1 4.64 -14.06 -16.50
C SER A 1 3.59 -14.60 -17.46
N THR A 2 2.42 -14.95 -16.94
CA THR A 2 1.33 -15.53 -17.73
C THR A 2 0.01 -14.90 -17.31
N ILE A 3 -0.83 -14.48 -18.26
CA ILE A 3 -2.19 -14.05 -17.97
C ILE A 3 -3.00 -15.29 -17.58
N LYS A 4 -3.45 -15.34 -16.33
CA LYS A 4 -4.22 -16.46 -15.78
C LYS A 4 -5.73 -16.33 -16.09
N SER A 5 -6.26 -15.10 -15.98
CA SER A 5 -7.66 -14.82 -16.27
C SER A 5 -7.91 -13.36 -16.60
N ILE A 6 -8.98 -13.11 -17.35
CA ILE A 6 -9.56 -11.78 -17.58
C ILE A 6 -11.04 -11.89 -17.27
N THR A 7 -11.54 -11.06 -16.35
CA THR A 7 -12.95 -11.06 -15.92
C THR A 7 -13.51 -9.65 -15.99
N PHE A 8 -14.66 -9.50 -16.64
CA PHE A 8 -15.39 -8.24 -16.71
C PHE A 8 -16.50 -8.23 -15.66
N LYS A 9 -16.67 -7.10 -14.98
CA LYS A 9 -17.77 -6.87 -14.03
C LYS A 9 -18.36 -5.50 -14.27
N GLU A 10 -19.69 -5.42 -14.22
CA GLU A 10 -20.42 -4.17 -14.14
C GLU A 10 -20.65 -3.82 -12.67
N GLY A 11 -20.16 -2.67 -12.23
CA GLY A 11 -20.29 -2.18 -10.87
C GLY A 11 -20.96 -0.80 -10.82
N ARG A 12 -21.24 -0.32 -9.60
CA ARG A 12 -21.80 1.03 -9.38
C ARG A 12 -20.93 2.16 -9.95
N SER A 13 -19.64 1.90 -10.11
CA SER A 13 -18.62 2.85 -10.62
C SER A 13 -18.31 2.64 -12.12
N GLY A 14 -19.14 1.90 -12.86
CA GLY A 14 -18.94 1.60 -14.28
C GLY A 14 -18.33 0.22 -14.52
N ASN A 15 -17.84 0.01 -15.73
CA ASN A 15 -17.27 -1.26 -16.16
C ASN A 15 -15.85 -1.43 -15.59
N LEU A 16 -15.60 -2.62 -15.05
CA LEU A 16 -14.31 -3.03 -14.50
C LEU A 16 -13.79 -4.24 -15.26
N ALA A 17 -12.51 -4.25 -15.62
CA ALA A 17 -11.80 -5.42 -16.11
C ALA A 17 -10.74 -5.83 -15.09
N PHE A 18 -10.83 -7.07 -14.59
CA PHE A 18 -9.86 -7.68 -13.69
C PHE A 18 -8.96 -8.59 -14.52
N VAL A 19 -7.66 -8.33 -14.49
CA VAL A 19 -6.66 -9.13 -15.18
C VAL A 19 -5.74 -9.74 -14.12
N CYS A 20 -5.83 -11.07 -13.95
CA CYS A 20 -4.92 -11.79 -13.05
C CYS A 20 -3.68 -12.24 -13.84
N VAL A 21 -2.53 -11.78 -13.44
CA VAL A 21 -1.24 -12.19 -13.99
C VAL A 21 -0.50 -13.03 -12.95
N ARG A 22 -0.08 -14.24 -13.34
CA ARG A 22 0.81 -15.07 -12.53
C ARG A 22 2.24 -14.83 -12.93
N HIS A 23 3.09 -14.53 -11.94
CA HIS A 23 4.54 -14.43 -12.08
C HIS A 23 5.18 -15.61 -11.35
N GLU A 24 6.02 -16.38 -12.04
CA GLU A 24 6.80 -17.47 -11.47
C GLU A 24 8.28 -17.13 -11.63
N ILE A 25 8.96 -16.96 -10.50
CA ILE A 25 10.37 -16.60 -10.44
C ILE A 25 11.15 -17.81 -9.93
N SER A 26 12.07 -18.32 -10.74
CA SER A 26 12.87 -19.50 -10.44
C SER A 26 14.35 -19.16 -10.32
N ASN A 27 15.07 -19.96 -9.56
CA ASN A 27 16.52 -19.94 -9.45
C ASN A 27 17.08 -21.34 -9.74
N LEU A 28 18.37 -21.59 -9.43
CA LEU A 28 19.02 -22.88 -9.65
C LEU A 28 18.42 -24.04 -8.83
N HIS A 29 17.64 -23.74 -7.81
CA HIS A 29 16.97 -24.71 -6.94
C HIS A 29 15.50 -24.94 -7.29
N GLY A 30 14.98 -24.28 -8.32
CA GLY A 30 13.59 -24.37 -8.78
C GLY A 30 12.78 -23.12 -8.52
N LEU A 31 11.45 -23.28 -8.41
CA LEU A 31 10.52 -22.18 -8.17
C LEU A 31 10.76 -21.56 -6.79
N ALA A 32 11.11 -20.28 -6.75
CA ALA A 32 11.40 -19.53 -5.53
C ALA A 32 10.22 -18.63 -5.10
N ILE A 33 9.53 -18.00 -6.06
CA ILE A 33 8.41 -17.10 -5.83
C ILE A 33 7.32 -17.41 -6.83
N SER A 34 6.08 -17.56 -6.35
CA SER A 34 4.88 -17.52 -7.17
C SER A 34 3.98 -16.38 -6.68
N GLU A 35 3.68 -15.46 -7.57
CA GLU A 35 2.84 -14.29 -7.30
C GLU A 35 1.63 -14.30 -8.23
N GLU A 36 0.45 -13.93 -7.71
CA GLU A 36 -0.71 -13.58 -8.51
C GLU A 36 -1.00 -12.09 -8.32
N HIS A 37 -0.92 -11.36 -9.41
CA HIS A 37 -1.14 -9.91 -9.45
C HIS A 37 -2.47 -9.62 -10.14
N ASP A 38 -3.45 -9.14 -9.39
CA ASP A 38 -4.75 -8.72 -9.90
C ASP A 38 -4.71 -7.23 -10.26
N ILE A 39 -4.73 -6.94 -11.55
CA ILE A 39 -4.77 -5.58 -12.10
C ILE A 39 -6.21 -5.23 -12.42
N VAL A 40 -6.68 -4.08 -11.93
CA VAL A 40 -8.05 -3.62 -12.16
C VAL A 40 -8.03 -2.40 -13.08
N TYR A 41 -8.58 -2.57 -14.25
CA TYR A 41 -8.87 -1.48 -15.19
C TYR A 41 -10.29 -0.99 -14.97
N ARG A 42 -10.46 0.32 -14.88
CA ARG A 42 -11.77 0.97 -14.74
C ARG A 42 -11.92 2.10 -15.75
N SER A 43 -13.14 2.35 -16.18
CA SER A 43 -13.48 3.58 -16.89
C SER A 43 -13.24 4.80 -16.01
N HIS A 44 -13.00 5.97 -16.60
CA HIS A 44 -12.88 7.22 -15.83
C HIS A 44 -14.11 7.36 -14.91
N ALA A 45 -13.85 7.61 -13.64
CA ALA A 45 -14.92 7.91 -12.69
C ALA A 45 -15.57 9.25 -13.07
N PRO A 46 -16.89 9.41 -12.94
CA PRO A 46 -17.52 10.73 -13.04
C PRO A 46 -16.87 11.69 -12.02
N ALA A 47 -16.72 12.95 -12.41
CA ALA A 47 -16.06 13.98 -11.60
C ALA A 47 -16.72 14.26 -10.22
N ASP A 48 -17.92 13.72 -9.98
CA ASP A 48 -18.78 14.00 -8.82
C ASP A 48 -18.74 12.91 -7.72
N THR A 49 -17.79 12.02 -7.70
CA THR A 49 -17.70 11.03 -6.61
C THR A 49 -17.01 11.64 -5.40
N SER A 50 -17.80 11.98 -4.38
CA SER A 50 -17.26 12.36 -3.05
C SER A 50 -16.32 11.27 -2.54
N PRO A 51 -15.14 11.62 -2.01
CA PRO A 51 -14.24 10.65 -1.42
C PRO A 51 -14.94 9.88 -0.29
N PRO A 52 -14.65 8.59 -0.11
CA PRO A 52 -15.23 7.82 0.99
C PRO A 52 -14.87 8.46 2.34
N LEU A 53 -15.80 8.38 3.30
CA LEU A 53 -15.58 8.91 4.65
C LEU A 53 -14.35 8.23 5.28
N SER A 54 -13.45 9.07 5.77
CA SER A 54 -12.26 8.64 6.50
C SER A 54 -12.62 7.84 7.75
N LYS A 55 -11.96 6.71 7.95
CA LYS A 55 -12.13 5.90 9.16
C LYS A 55 -11.04 6.27 10.18
N PRO A 56 -11.38 6.49 11.46
CA PRO A 56 -10.39 6.74 12.48
C PRO A 56 -9.52 5.49 12.71
N ALA A 57 -8.21 5.69 12.88
CA ALA A 57 -7.31 4.63 13.29
C ALA A 57 -7.52 4.26 14.77
N PRO A 58 -7.08 3.05 15.21
CA PRO A 58 -7.05 2.70 16.62
C PRO A 58 -6.29 3.74 17.44
N LYS A 59 -6.85 4.13 18.61
CA LYS A 59 -6.26 5.17 19.46
C LYS A 59 -4.96 4.73 20.11
N ASN A 60 -4.91 3.49 20.58
CA ASN A 60 -3.80 2.93 21.34
C ASN A 60 -3.00 1.97 20.45
N CYS A 61 -1.69 1.98 20.63
CA CYS A 61 -0.76 1.01 20.07
C CYS A 61 0.31 0.68 21.12
N ASP A 62 0.86 -0.52 21.08
CA ASP A 62 1.92 -0.95 21.99
C ASP A 62 3.29 -0.44 21.51
N PHE A 63 3.46 -0.35 20.20
CA PHE A 63 4.67 0.17 19.57
C PHE A 63 4.35 0.96 18.30
N SER A 64 5.20 1.94 17.99
CA SER A 64 5.01 2.76 16.80
C SER A 64 6.28 3.46 16.36
N LYS A 65 6.30 3.88 15.09
CA LYS A 65 7.36 4.69 14.49
C LYS A 65 6.75 5.81 13.65
N SER A 66 7.26 7.02 13.79
CA SER A 66 6.96 8.13 12.89
C SER A 66 7.84 8.04 11.64
N VAL A 67 7.27 8.31 10.48
CA VAL A 67 7.96 8.32 9.19
C VAL A 67 7.67 9.65 8.51
N ASN A 68 8.72 10.29 8.01
CA ASN A 68 8.61 11.48 7.18
C ASN A 68 8.73 11.06 5.70
N PRO A 69 7.66 11.13 4.90
CA PRO A 69 7.65 10.67 3.51
C PRO A 69 8.16 11.77 2.57
N ASP A 70 9.42 12.11 2.66
CA ASP A 70 9.99 13.12 1.77
C ASP A 70 10.08 12.66 0.31
N PRO A 71 10.15 13.60 -0.67
CA PRO A 71 10.22 13.27 -2.08
C PRO A 71 11.41 12.39 -2.46
N VAL A 72 12.52 12.46 -1.73
CA VAL A 72 13.73 11.65 -1.98
C VAL A 72 13.47 10.18 -1.65
N LEU A 73 12.78 9.90 -0.54
CA LEU A 73 12.36 8.55 -0.17
C LEU A 73 11.47 7.95 -1.25
N LEU A 74 10.48 8.72 -1.72
CA LEU A 74 9.52 8.24 -2.72
C LEU A 74 10.21 8.00 -4.07
N PHE A 75 11.06 8.93 -4.52
CA PHE A 75 11.85 8.75 -5.73
C PHE A 75 12.75 7.51 -5.66
N ARG A 76 13.47 7.31 -4.56
CA ARG A 76 14.34 6.15 -4.36
C ARG A 76 13.55 4.84 -4.41
N TYR A 77 12.37 4.81 -3.79
CA TYR A 77 11.53 3.63 -3.81
C TYR A 77 11.02 3.33 -5.22
N SER A 78 10.55 4.34 -5.96
CA SER A 78 10.18 4.19 -7.37
C SER A 78 11.34 3.65 -8.20
N ALA A 79 12.54 4.18 -8.03
CA ALA A 79 13.73 3.75 -8.77
C ALA A 79 14.10 2.29 -8.47
N LEU A 80 14.11 1.89 -7.19
CA LEU A 80 14.45 0.53 -6.77
C LEU A 80 13.42 -0.52 -7.21
N THR A 81 12.15 -0.14 -7.32
CA THR A 81 11.07 -1.05 -7.70
C THR A 81 10.67 -0.94 -9.17
N PHE A 82 11.37 -0.13 -9.97
CA PHE A 82 11.02 0.19 -11.37
C PHE A 82 9.58 0.69 -11.53
N ASN A 83 9.04 1.35 -10.51
CA ASN A 83 7.70 1.91 -10.54
C ASN A 83 7.73 3.31 -11.16
N GLY A 84 7.34 3.40 -12.44
CA GLY A 84 7.28 4.65 -13.20
C GLY A 84 5.98 5.45 -13.02
N HIS A 85 5.11 5.12 -12.07
CA HIS A 85 3.86 5.85 -11.87
C HIS A 85 4.13 7.24 -11.29
N ARG A 86 3.85 8.27 -12.08
CA ARG A 86 4.23 9.67 -11.84
C ARG A 86 3.68 10.24 -10.53
N ILE A 87 2.58 9.72 -10.01
CA ILE A 87 1.97 10.19 -8.76
C ILE A 87 2.91 10.12 -7.54
N HIS A 88 3.98 9.34 -7.63
CA HIS A 88 4.92 9.13 -6.54
C HIS A 88 6.14 10.06 -6.57
N TYR A 89 6.45 10.69 -7.72
CA TYR A 89 7.69 11.49 -7.87
C TYR A 89 7.54 12.77 -8.71
N ASP A 90 6.42 12.95 -9.41
CA ASP A 90 6.17 14.13 -10.25
C ASP A 90 5.07 14.98 -9.60
N ARG A 91 5.51 16.02 -8.88
CA ARG A 91 4.59 16.87 -8.11
C ARG A 91 3.63 17.65 -9.00
N ASP A 92 4.10 18.18 -10.11
CA ASP A 92 3.25 18.96 -11.01
C ASP A 92 2.17 18.08 -11.62
N TYR A 93 2.52 16.88 -12.06
CA TYR A 93 1.57 15.91 -12.57
C TYR A 93 0.52 15.52 -11.54
N VAL A 94 0.96 15.14 -10.33
CA VAL A 94 0.04 14.64 -9.29
C VAL A 94 -0.93 15.72 -8.82
N THR A 95 -0.50 16.99 -8.82
CA THR A 95 -1.35 18.10 -8.35
C THR A 95 -2.21 18.69 -9.44
N GLN A 96 -1.69 18.82 -10.68
CA GLN A 96 -2.39 19.51 -11.76
C GLN A 96 -3.25 18.56 -12.62
N GLU A 97 -2.78 17.33 -12.84
CA GLU A 97 -3.46 16.36 -13.68
C GLU A 97 -4.33 15.38 -12.86
N GLU A 98 -3.80 14.89 -11.72
CA GLU A 98 -4.50 13.91 -10.89
C GLU A 98 -5.34 14.56 -9.77
N GLY A 99 -5.11 15.84 -9.46
CA GLY A 99 -5.85 16.62 -8.47
C GLY A 99 -5.58 16.23 -7.01
N TYR A 100 -4.48 15.52 -6.73
CA TYR A 100 -4.09 15.21 -5.36
C TYR A 100 -3.32 16.36 -4.71
N PRO A 101 -3.32 16.49 -3.38
CA PRO A 101 -2.65 17.60 -2.69
C PRO A 101 -1.12 17.50 -2.69
N GLY A 102 -0.56 16.32 -2.96
CA GLY A 102 0.88 16.07 -2.94
C GLY A 102 1.25 14.69 -3.49
N LEU A 103 2.53 14.33 -3.42
CA LEU A 103 3.00 13.02 -3.85
C LEU A 103 2.40 11.92 -2.98
N ILE A 104 1.95 10.85 -3.61
CA ILE A 104 1.36 9.71 -2.90
C ILE A 104 2.47 8.75 -2.47
N VAL A 105 2.45 8.35 -1.20
CA VAL A 105 3.34 7.30 -0.69
C VAL A 105 2.89 5.95 -1.26
N HIS A 106 3.83 5.18 -1.78
CA HIS A 106 3.54 3.87 -2.39
C HIS A 106 2.89 2.92 -1.37
N GLY A 107 1.79 2.27 -1.75
CA GLY A 107 1.17 1.23 -0.92
C GLY A 107 2.15 0.12 -0.51
N PRO A 108 2.95 -0.44 -1.44
CA PRO A 108 3.98 -1.43 -1.10
C PRO A 108 5.07 -0.89 -0.15
N LEU A 109 5.43 0.40 -0.20
CA LEU A 109 6.34 1.01 0.77
C LEU A 109 5.71 1.03 2.17
N LEU A 110 4.44 1.42 2.28
CA LEU A 110 3.71 1.39 3.55
C LEU A 110 3.69 -0.02 4.14
N ALA A 111 3.38 -1.04 3.34
CA ALA A 111 3.39 -2.44 3.74
C ALA A 111 4.79 -2.89 4.21
N THR A 112 5.85 -2.52 3.48
CA THR A 112 7.24 -2.80 3.84
C THR A 112 7.62 -2.16 5.19
N LEU A 113 7.17 -0.93 5.45
CA LEU A 113 7.43 -0.23 6.71
C LEU A 113 6.69 -0.89 7.88
N MET A 114 5.50 -1.46 7.67
CA MET A 114 4.79 -2.24 8.68
C MET A 114 5.56 -3.51 9.04
N ILE A 115 6.01 -4.27 8.04
CA ILE A 115 6.85 -5.48 8.24
C ILE A 115 8.14 -5.12 8.95
N LYS A 116 8.80 -4.02 8.52
CA LYS A 116 10.04 -3.56 9.15
C LYS A 116 9.84 -3.19 10.61
N LEU A 117 8.77 -2.46 10.95
CA LEU A 117 8.46 -2.12 12.34
C LEU A 117 8.27 -3.37 13.20
N PHE A 118 7.55 -4.39 12.67
CA PHE A 118 7.36 -5.66 13.36
C PHE A 118 8.69 -6.39 13.58
N ALA A 119 9.51 -6.51 12.54
CA ALA A 119 10.80 -7.20 12.62
C ALA A 119 11.79 -6.50 13.57
N ASP A 120 11.80 -5.16 13.58
CA ASP A 120 12.64 -4.38 14.48
C ASP A 120 12.22 -4.56 15.96
N HIS A 121 10.92 -4.78 16.21
CA HIS A 121 10.37 -4.93 17.56
C HIS A 121 10.42 -6.37 18.08
N PHE A 122 10.32 -7.36 17.18
CA PHE A 122 10.36 -8.79 17.47
C PHE A 122 11.41 -9.51 16.62
N PRO A 123 12.71 -9.23 16.82
CA PRO A 123 13.77 -9.78 15.97
C PRO A 123 13.88 -11.31 16.03
N GLU A 124 13.37 -11.92 17.11
CA GLU A 124 13.35 -13.38 17.31
C GLU A 124 12.18 -14.07 16.58
N LYS A 125 11.20 -13.31 16.04
CA LYS A 125 10.02 -13.89 15.39
C LYS A 125 10.19 -13.93 13.88
N GLN A 126 9.82 -15.04 13.30
CA GLN A 126 9.74 -15.21 11.85
C GLN A 126 8.32 -14.91 11.37
N LEU A 127 8.20 -13.95 10.43
CA LEU A 127 6.93 -13.66 9.77
C LEU A 127 6.63 -14.76 8.74
N THR A 128 5.51 -15.46 8.89
CA THR A 128 5.08 -16.54 7.98
C THR A 128 3.92 -16.13 7.08
N LYS A 129 3.12 -15.16 7.52
CA LYS A 129 1.99 -14.63 6.74
C LYS A 129 1.82 -13.15 7.03
N PHE A 130 1.55 -12.38 5.98
CA PHE A 130 1.24 -10.96 6.06
C PHE A 130 0.10 -10.64 5.09
N GLU A 131 -0.92 -9.96 5.59
CA GLU A 131 -2.07 -9.50 4.82
C GLU A 131 -2.29 -8.02 5.13
N PHE A 132 -2.62 -7.23 4.13
CA PHE A 132 -2.91 -5.82 4.32
C PHE A 132 -3.98 -5.31 3.36
N THR A 133 -4.61 -4.21 3.74
CA THR A 133 -5.58 -3.48 2.91
C THR A 133 -5.26 -2.00 2.98
N ALA A 134 -5.00 -1.38 1.83
CA ALA A 134 -4.93 0.07 1.70
C ALA A 134 -6.34 0.66 1.75
N MET A 135 -6.53 1.73 2.50
CA MET A 135 -7.84 2.37 2.74
C MET A 135 -7.87 3.83 2.29
N GLU A 136 -6.84 4.59 2.62
CA GLU A 136 -6.68 5.99 2.21
C GLU A 136 -5.26 6.26 1.75
N PRO A 137 -5.05 7.17 0.79
CA PRO A 137 -3.70 7.56 0.40
C PRO A 137 -2.99 8.29 1.56
N VAL A 138 -1.67 8.10 1.64
CA VAL A 138 -0.77 8.89 2.47
C VAL A 138 0.00 9.82 1.54
N PHE A 139 0.09 11.10 1.89
CA PHE A 139 0.80 12.10 1.10
C PHE A 139 2.13 12.47 1.75
N ASP A 140 3.06 13.00 0.95
CA ASP A 140 4.38 13.44 1.40
C ASP A 140 4.38 14.80 2.12
N LEU A 141 3.21 15.34 2.42
CA LEU A 141 3.04 16.67 3.02
C LEU A 141 3.28 16.67 4.54
N ASP A 142 2.97 15.54 5.20
CA ASP A 142 3.02 15.42 6.65
C ASP A 142 3.57 14.05 7.08
N PRO A 143 4.21 13.96 8.25
CA PRO A 143 4.60 12.69 8.82
C PRO A 143 3.39 11.79 9.09
N PHE A 144 3.57 10.50 8.87
CA PHE A 144 2.60 9.48 9.25
C PHE A 144 3.18 8.54 10.31
N ARG A 145 2.34 7.75 10.93
CA ARG A 145 2.77 6.76 11.94
C ARG A 145 2.45 5.35 11.51
N VAL A 146 3.44 4.49 11.62
CA VAL A 146 3.29 3.05 11.60
C VAL A 146 3.09 2.60 13.05
N CYS A 147 2.03 1.86 13.30
CA CYS A 147 1.61 1.43 14.64
C CYS A 147 1.41 -0.07 14.69
N GLY A 148 1.53 -0.66 15.88
CA GLY A 148 1.26 -2.07 16.09
C GLY A 148 0.83 -2.42 17.49
N LEU A 149 0.15 -3.56 17.62
CA LEU A 149 -0.14 -4.23 18.88
C LEU A 149 0.74 -5.47 19.02
N ASN A 150 1.09 -5.80 20.27
CA ASN A 150 1.81 -7.03 20.59
C ASN A 150 1.05 -8.26 20.07
N PRO A 151 1.76 -9.32 19.66
CA PRO A 151 1.12 -10.53 19.21
C PRO A 151 0.18 -11.12 20.29
N ASN A 152 -1.00 -11.50 19.84
CA ASN A 152 -1.99 -12.13 20.69
C ASN A 152 -1.63 -13.61 21.00
N LYS A 153 -2.49 -14.32 21.74
CA LYS A 153 -2.29 -15.75 22.11
C LYS A 153 -2.15 -16.71 20.91
N LYS A 154 -2.56 -16.26 19.71
CA LYS A 154 -2.41 -17.02 18.45
C LYS A 154 -1.16 -16.62 17.65
N ASN A 155 -0.26 -15.83 18.23
CA ASN A 155 0.93 -15.30 17.58
C ASN A 155 0.63 -14.37 16.37
N ALA A 156 -0.54 -13.76 16.34
CA ALA A 156 -0.93 -12.79 15.31
C ALA A 156 -0.81 -11.38 15.87
N ALA A 157 -0.13 -10.49 15.14
CA ALA A 157 -0.01 -9.07 15.44
C ALA A 157 -0.90 -8.26 14.51
N GLU A 158 -1.44 -7.15 15.01
CA GLU A 158 -2.14 -6.17 14.20
C GLU A 158 -1.23 -4.96 13.98
N LEU A 159 -1.14 -4.54 12.73
CA LEU A 159 -0.34 -3.39 12.31
C LEU A 159 -1.23 -2.43 11.52
N TRP A 160 -0.94 -1.13 11.59
CA TRP A 160 -1.66 -0.14 10.79
C TRP A 160 -0.83 1.11 10.54
N ILE A 161 -1.23 1.84 9.51
CA ILE A 161 -0.74 3.18 9.19
C ILE A 161 -1.84 4.19 9.50
N LYS A 162 -1.49 5.26 10.20
CA LYS A 162 -2.35 6.43 10.37
C LYS A 162 -1.63 7.70 9.91
N ASN A 163 -2.38 8.58 9.22
CA ASN A 163 -1.88 9.90 8.83
C ASN A 163 -1.83 10.88 10.02
N HIS A 164 -1.42 12.12 9.76
CA HIS A 164 -1.31 13.18 10.77
C HIS A 164 -2.66 13.56 11.40
N THR A 165 -3.78 13.38 10.68
CA THR A 165 -5.12 13.63 11.21
C THR A 165 -5.69 12.48 12.03
N GLY A 166 -5.01 11.34 12.09
CA GLY A 166 -5.45 10.14 12.80
C GLY A 166 -6.34 9.21 11.98
N SER A 167 -6.47 9.43 10.67
CA SER A 167 -7.21 8.53 9.77
C SER A 167 -6.44 7.24 9.49
N LEU A 168 -7.17 6.13 9.36
CA LEU A 168 -6.63 4.81 9.05
C LEU A 168 -6.34 4.70 7.55
N CYS A 169 -5.05 4.65 7.19
CA CYS A 169 -4.63 4.60 5.79
C CYS A 169 -4.34 3.19 5.29
N MET A 170 -3.87 2.30 6.16
CA MET A 170 -3.60 0.89 5.87
C MET A 170 -3.70 0.06 7.14
N LYS A 171 -4.16 -1.17 7.02
CA LYS A 171 -4.17 -2.16 8.11
C LYS A 171 -3.83 -3.54 7.56
#